data_a0ec547a2860a2a22d9b0311144bd6c3
#
_entry.id   a0ec547a2860a2a22d9b0311144bd6c3
#
_cell.length_a   1.000
_cell.length_b   1.000
_cell.length_c   1.000
_cell.angle_alpha   90.00
_cell.angle_beta   90.00
_cell.angle_gamma   90.00
#
_symmetry.space_group_name_H-M   'P 1'
#
loop_
_entity.id
_entity.type
_entity.pdbx_description
1 polymer ?
#
loop_
_entity_poly.entity_id
_entity_poly.type
_entity_poly.pdbx_seq_one_letter_code
_entity_poly.pdbx_strand_id
1 'polypeptide(L)'
;MSGRKLDLTSRVRAGMAAQKEAATERLTTANVVEIAHREAAHVLPDDVASRVTPAGSEEGTVASDRRPLKIRVTDTIPNPYNPRVFYDDQTIGALAESFASQGQLEAIKVTRLPQYPDKWVIIDGGRRARAAIRRRDEFIDAEVVDDVLEAKNLYLRAYHANKDRDEQTDFDDAYAWKKLLDDQVYRDQNELAVAVGRDPKHVSKVLQLTTMPAKLLERMAKQADVVKLSHAYNLKLIFDRAGEAVAEHWLHEVVDGKVSVRKLEQVASEEARAKSPGRSKVHYQSKFPFRLEDGTEIGILKQFPDGRTELTLKGITGAAQADLADKIKALVVDWSRSFNAQAPED
;
A
#
# COMPACT_ATOMS: atom_id res chain seq x y z
N MET A 1 -24.30 -52.41 7.41
CA MET A 1 -23.45 -51.20 7.68
C MET A 1 -23.91 -50.09 6.74
N SER A 2 -24.71 -49.17 7.24
CA SER A 2 -25.37 -48.13 6.44
C SER A 2 -24.47 -46.88 6.42
N GLY A 3 -23.92 -46.54 5.22
CA GLY A 3 -23.11 -45.35 5.00
C GLY A 3 -23.99 -44.10 4.96
N ARG A 4 -23.83 -43.18 5.91
CA ARG A 4 -24.42 -41.85 5.90
C ARG A 4 -23.85 -41.04 4.75
N LYS A 5 -24.65 -40.79 3.71
CA LYS A 5 -24.37 -39.76 2.71
C LYS A 5 -24.45 -38.40 3.38
N LEU A 6 -23.32 -37.67 3.44
CA LEU A 6 -23.24 -36.31 3.95
C LEU A 6 -23.93 -35.39 2.93
N ASP A 7 -25.04 -34.79 3.34
CA ASP A 7 -25.82 -33.86 2.52
C ASP A 7 -25.09 -32.53 2.36
N LEU A 8 -24.45 -32.31 1.20
CA LEU A 8 -23.75 -31.08 0.83
C LEU A 8 -24.71 -29.89 0.70
N THR A 9 -25.97 -30.13 0.40
CA THR A 9 -26.98 -29.07 0.18
C THR A 9 -27.38 -28.38 1.47
N SER A 10 -27.39 -29.08 2.61
CA SER A 10 -27.66 -28.47 3.91
C SER A 10 -26.52 -27.54 4.39
N ARG A 11 -25.27 -27.86 4.06
CA ARG A 11 -24.12 -27.01 4.40
C ARG A 11 -24.05 -25.72 3.56
N VAL A 12 -24.41 -25.80 2.29
CA VAL A 12 -24.47 -24.60 1.41
C VAL A 12 -25.59 -23.66 1.86
N ARG A 13 -26.78 -24.21 2.25
CA ARG A 13 -27.88 -23.40 2.80
C ARG A 13 -27.53 -22.72 4.12
N ALA A 14 -26.83 -23.41 5.01
CA ALA A 14 -26.37 -22.83 6.28
C ALA A 14 -25.33 -21.73 6.06
N GLY A 15 -24.43 -21.89 5.10
CA GLY A 15 -23.46 -20.85 4.72
C GLY A 15 -24.11 -19.59 4.14
N MET A 16 -25.14 -19.74 3.32
CA MET A 16 -25.88 -18.60 2.77
C MET A 16 -26.75 -17.89 3.81
N ALA A 17 -27.28 -18.60 4.80
CA ALA A 17 -28.02 -18.01 5.91
C ALA A 17 -27.10 -17.17 6.82
N ALA A 18 -25.91 -17.70 7.16
CA ALA A 18 -24.91 -16.97 7.95
C ALA A 18 -24.36 -15.72 7.23
N GLN A 19 -24.20 -15.76 5.90
CA GLN A 19 -23.82 -14.58 5.12
C GLN A 19 -24.93 -13.51 5.11
N LYS A 20 -26.18 -13.90 5.08
CA LYS A 20 -27.31 -12.97 5.11
C LYS A 20 -27.48 -12.32 6.50
N GLU A 21 -27.26 -13.06 7.59
CA GLU A 21 -27.24 -12.53 8.94
C GLU A 21 -26.08 -11.53 9.16
N ALA A 22 -24.88 -11.86 8.73
CA ALA A 22 -23.73 -10.96 8.80
C ALA A 22 -23.89 -9.67 7.96
N ALA A 23 -24.63 -9.72 6.84
CA ALA A 23 -24.96 -8.55 6.04
C ALA A 23 -25.99 -7.65 6.74
N THR A 24 -26.97 -8.25 7.45
CA THR A 24 -28.00 -7.52 8.22
C THR A 24 -27.38 -6.86 9.45
N GLU A 25 -26.42 -7.51 10.10
CA GLU A 25 -25.71 -7.00 11.27
C GLU A 25 -24.81 -5.79 10.91
N ARG A 26 -24.19 -5.80 9.72
CA ARG A 26 -23.43 -4.63 9.20
C ARG A 26 -24.31 -3.43 8.90
N LEU A 27 -25.53 -3.63 8.40
CA LEU A 27 -26.49 -2.56 8.17
C LEU A 27 -27.01 -1.94 9.49
N THR A 28 -27.16 -2.76 10.54
CA THR A 28 -27.57 -2.27 11.88
C THR A 28 -26.44 -1.49 12.56
N THR A 29 -25.18 -1.90 12.36
CA THR A 29 -24.00 -1.19 12.93
C THR A 29 -23.79 0.17 12.24
N ALA A 30 -24.07 0.28 10.95
CA ALA A 30 -24.01 1.56 10.23
C ALA A 30 -25.05 2.57 10.78
N ASN A 31 -26.26 2.10 11.10
CA ASN A 31 -27.30 2.96 11.71
C ASN A 31 -26.94 3.40 13.13
N VAL A 32 -26.23 2.58 13.92
CA VAL A 32 -25.78 2.96 15.27
C VAL A 32 -24.70 4.04 15.24
N VAL A 33 -23.81 4.03 14.25
CA VAL A 33 -22.79 5.08 14.08
C VAL A 33 -23.44 6.42 13.71
N GLU A 34 -24.50 6.40 12.91
CA GLU A 34 -25.23 7.62 12.51
C GLU A 34 -26.03 8.24 13.68
N ILE A 35 -26.57 7.40 14.58
CA ILE A 35 -27.24 7.83 15.82
C ILE A 35 -26.23 8.41 16.83
N ALA A 36 -25.04 7.81 16.97
CA ALA A 36 -23.98 8.31 17.85
C ALA A 36 -23.44 9.69 17.41
N HIS A 37 -23.37 9.96 16.10
CA HIS A 37 -23.03 11.28 15.58
C HIS A 37 -24.12 12.33 15.81
N ARG A 38 -25.39 11.93 15.93
CA ARG A 38 -26.50 12.81 16.23
C ARG A 38 -26.57 13.20 17.71
N GLU A 39 -26.18 12.32 18.61
CA GLU A 39 -26.14 12.57 20.05
C GLU A 39 -24.93 13.40 20.49
N ALA A 40 -23.79 13.31 19.80
CA ALA A 40 -22.60 14.12 20.07
C ALA A 40 -22.77 15.61 19.67
N ALA A 41 -23.75 15.95 18.85
CA ALA A 41 -24.05 17.32 18.45
C ALA A 41 -24.95 18.09 19.46
N HIS A 42 -25.35 17.46 20.57
CA HIS A 42 -26.31 18.04 21.51
C HIS A 42 -25.74 18.51 22.86
N VAL A 43 -24.39 18.60 22.99
CA VAL A 43 -23.79 19.14 24.22
C VAL A 43 -22.91 20.35 23.88
N LEU A 44 -23.56 21.49 23.64
CA LEU A 44 -22.95 22.82 23.75
C LEU A 44 -23.76 23.65 24.72
N PRO A 45 -23.14 24.45 25.61
CA PRO A 45 -23.85 25.21 26.63
C PRO A 45 -24.72 26.34 26.03
N ASP A 46 -25.94 26.48 26.56
CA ASP A 46 -26.87 27.58 26.34
C ASP A 46 -26.23 28.90 26.78
N ASP A 47 -25.62 29.66 25.87
CA ASP A 47 -25.41 31.10 26.11
C ASP A 47 -25.11 31.96 24.86
N VAL A 48 -25.56 31.59 23.67
CA VAL A 48 -25.53 32.51 22.50
C VAL A 48 -26.82 32.40 21.66
N ALA A 49 -27.95 32.23 22.31
CA ALA A 49 -29.26 32.27 21.64
C ALA A 49 -29.96 33.61 21.85
N SER A 50 -29.46 34.69 21.24
CA SER A 50 -30.24 35.89 21.03
C SER A 50 -29.64 36.76 19.95
N ARG A 51 -30.04 36.54 18.73
CA ARG A 51 -30.14 37.43 17.56
C ARG A 51 -29.85 36.72 16.24
N VAL A 52 -30.78 35.89 15.77
CA VAL A 52 -30.98 35.70 14.33
C VAL A 52 -32.46 35.49 14.08
N THR A 53 -33.10 36.47 13.48
CA THR A 53 -34.44 36.36 12.88
C THR A 53 -34.37 35.36 11.70
N PRO A 54 -35.37 34.49 11.51
CA PRO A 54 -35.39 33.57 10.37
C PRO A 54 -35.82 34.33 9.11
N ALA A 55 -34.88 34.55 8.20
CA ALA A 55 -35.17 34.89 6.82
C ALA A 55 -35.19 33.62 5.99
N GLY A 56 -36.24 33.47 5.20
CA GLY A 56 -36.67 32.35 4.40
C GLY A 56 -35.62 31.45 3.76
N SER A 57 -35.94 30.16 3.84
CA SER A 57 -35.37 29.10 3.07
C SER A 57 -35.62 29.31 1.57
N GLU A 58 -34.59 29.76 0.87
CA GLU A 58 -34.44 29.51 -0.56
C GLU A 58 -33.15 28.72 -0.73
N GLU A 59 -33.28 27.40 -0.81
CA GLU A 59 -32.29 26.53 -1.44
C GLU A 59 -32.21 26.88 -2.93
N GLY A 60 -31.60 28.01 -3.22
CA GLY A 60 -31.08 28.32 -4.53
C GLY A 60 -29.67 27.77 -4.62
N THR A 61 -29.48 26.72 -5.38
CA THR A 61 -28.19 26.39 -6.01
C THR A 61 -27.71 27.65 -6.70
N VAL A 62 -26.88 28.46 -6.03
CA VAL A 62 -26.16 29.56 -6.64
C VAL A 62 -25.11 28.90 -7.57
N ALA A 63 -25.57 28.54 -8.77
CA ALA A 63 -24.64 28.41 -9.90
C ALA A 63 -23.99 29.77 -10.01
N SER A 64 -22.79 29.89 -9.51
CA SER A 64 -21.93 31.07 -9.66
C SER A 64 -21.87 31.37 -11.16
N ASP A 65 -22.52 32.42 -11.61
CA ASP A 65 -22.44 32.96 -12.99
C ASP A 65 -21.07 33.59 -13.25
N ARG A 66 -20.02 32.91 -12.80
CA ARG A 66 -18.63 33.25 -13.09
C ARG A 66 -18.31 32.63 -14.44
N ARG A 67 -18.42 33.44 -15.48
CA ARG A 67 -17.91 33.05 -16.81
C ARG A 67 -16.47 32.62 -16.66
N PRO A 68 -16.07 31.47 -17.23
CA PRO A 68 -14.70 31.02 -17.18
C PRO A 68 -13.77 32.11 -17.76
N LEU A 69 -12.66 32.32 -17.07
CA LEU A 69 -11.63 33.24 -17.53
C LEU A 69 -10.83 32.58 -18.66
N LYS A 70 -10.62 33.29 -19.77
CA LYS A 70 -9.69 32.83 -20.81
C LYS A 70 -8.27 33.19 -20.43
N ILE A 71 -7.44 32.18 -20.21
CA ILE A 71 -6.01 32.35 -19.89
C ILE A 71 -5.16 31.80 -21.02
N ARG A 72 -3.96 32.36 -21.21
CA ARG A 72 -3.03 31.82 -22.20
C ARG A 72 -2.51 30.47 -21.77
N VAL A 73 -2.53 29.48 -22.66
CA VAL A 73 -2.00 28.13 -22.41
C VAL A 73 -0.52 28.20 -22.00
N THR A 74 0.26 29.10 -22.59
CA THR A 74 1.69 29.32 -22.25
C THR A 74 1.93 29.85 -20.83
N ASP A 75 0.90 30.44 -20.20
CA ASP A 75 0.98 30.95 -18.85
C ASP A 75 0.53 29.93 -17.81
N THR A 76 0.14 28.72 -18.24
CA THR A 76 -0.19 27.61 -17.35
C THR A 76 1.01 26.74 -17.07
N ILE A 77 1.13 26.26 -15.83
CA ILE A 77 2.09 25.24 -15.43
C ILE A 77 1.38 24.10 -14.70
N PRO A 78 1.88 22.87 -14.82
CA PRO A 78 1.33 21.76 -14.03
C PRO A 78 1.56 22.01 -12.54
N ASN A 79 0.63 21.48 -11.71
CA ASN A 79 0.82 21.43 -10.26
C ASN A 79 2.13 20.69 -9.94
N PRO A 80 3.08 21.30 -9.21
CA PRO A 80 4.33 20.64 -8.84
C PRO A 80 4.10 19.39 -7.96
N TYR A 81 2.94 19.32 -7.29
CA TYR A 81 2.50 18.19 -6.50
C TYR A 81 1.29 17.49 -7.12
N ASN A 82 1.26 17.39 -8.45
CA ASN A 82 0.19 16.67 -9.12
C ASN A 82 0.27 15.17 -8.78
N PRO A 83 -0.78 14.58 -8.22
CA PRO A 83 -0.79 13.15 -7.95
C PRO A 83 -0.69 12.29 -9.20
N ARG A 84 -1.21 12.76 -10.34
CA ARG A 84 -1.14 12.03 -11.61
C ARG A 84 0.17 12.34 -12.34
N VAL A 85 0.97 11.31 -12.58
CA VAL A 85 2.27 11.40 -13.25
C VAL A 85 2.20 10.82 -14.67
N PHE A 86 1.50 9.70 -14.83
CA PHE A 86 1.41 8.99 -16.09
C PHE A 86 0.16 9.40 -16.87
N TYR A 87 0.37 9.80 -18.11
CA TYR A 87 -0.68 10.19 -19.04
C TYR A 87 -0.54 9.38 -20.31
N ASP A 88 -1.67 8.84 -20.77
CA ASP A 88 -1.73 8.12 -22.02
C ASP A 88 -1.94 9.09 -23.19
N ASP A 89 -1.04 9.05 -24.16
CA ASP A 89 -1.05 9.92 -25.33
C ASP A 89 -2.28 9.71 -26.23
N GLN A 90 -2.86 8.50 -26.26
CA GLN A 90 -4.05 8.21 -27.05
C GLN A 90 -5.27 8.92 -26.44
N THR A 91 -5.43 8.84 -25.13
CA THR A 91 -6.55 9.51 -24.44
C THR A 91 -6.42 11.04 -24.50
N ILE A 92 -5.20 11.61 -24.46
CA ILE A 92 -4.97 13.03 -24.71
C ILE A 92 -5.30 13.40 -26.15
N GLY A 93 -4.95 12.54 -27.12
CA GLY A 93 -5.30 12.72 -28.53
C GLY A 93 -6.81 12.77 -28.75
N ALA A 94 -7.54 11.79 -28.24
CA ALA A 94 -9.00 11.74 -28.33
C ALA A 94 -9.68 12.97 -27.69
N LEU A 95 -9.14 13.44 -26.55
CA LEU A 95 -9.63 14.67 -25.91
C LEU A 95 -9.34 15.91 -26.75
N ALA A 96 -8.20 15.98 -27.43
CA ALA A 96 -7.86 17.07 -28.34
C ALA A 96 -8.81 17.11 -29.56
N GLU A 97 -9.20 15.95 -30.09
CA GLU A 97 -10.19 15.83 -31.16
C GLU A 97 -11.59 16.25 -30.68
N SER A 98 -11.97 15.87 -29.48
CA SER A 98 -13.23 16.32 -28.85
C SER A 98 -13.25 17.85 -28.70
N PHE A 99 -12.16 18.47 -28.29
CA PHE A 99 -12.03 19.94 -28.23
C PHE A 99 -12.19 20.59 -29.62
N ALA A 100 -11.73 19.92 -30.67
CA ALA A 100 -11.88 20.43 -32.05
C ALA A 100 -13.34 20.47 -32.49
N SER A 101 -14.14 19.48 -32.10
CA SER A 101 -15.53 19.30 -32.53
C SER A 101 -16.53 20.01 -31.63
N GLN A 102 -16.31 20.04 -30.32
CA GLN A 102 -17.28 20.48 -29.33
C GLN A 102 -16.82 21.71 -28.53
N GLY A 103 -15.54 22.13 -28.68
CA GLY A 103 -14.93 23.12 -27.82
C GLY A 103 -14.57 22.54 -26.44
N GLN A 104 -14.15 23.41 -25.54
CA GLN A 104 -13.89 23.06 -24.14
C GLN A 104 -15.22 23.09 -23.37
N LEU A 105 -15.69 21.92 -22.94
CA LEU A 105 -16.96 21.81 -22.20
C LEU A 105 -16.82 22.19 -20.74
N GLU A 106 -15.67 21.93 -20.11
CA GLU A 106 -15.40 22.25 -18.71
C GLU A 106 -14.13 23.08 -18.60
N ALA A 107 -14.17 24.15 -17.79
CA ALA A 107 -12.99 24.95 -17.46
C ALA A 107 -11.97 24.12 -16.64
N ILE A 108 -10.68 24.44 -16.81
CA ILE A 108 -9.66 23.92 -15.87
C ILE A 108 -9.69 24.73 -14.59
N LYS A 109 -9.27 24.14 -13.46
CA LYS A 109 -9.14 24.89 -12.19
C LYS A 109 -7.70 25.28 -11.98
N VAL A 110 -7.46 26.57 -11.74
CA VAL A 110 -6.13 27.14 -11.58
C VAL A 110 -6.03 28.01 -10.34
N THR A 111 -4.81 28.16 -9.83
CA THR A 111 -4.49 29.09 -8.74
C THR A 111 -3.17 29.79 -9.01
N ARG A 112 -2.88 30.84 -8.24
CA ARG A 112 -1.56 31.47 -8.23
C ARG A 112 -0.82 31.02 -6.98
N LEU A 113 0.46 30.68 -7.15
CA LEU A 113 1.34 30.38 -6.03
C LEU A 113 2.42 31.46 -5.92
N PRO A 114 2.85 31.83 -4.71
CA PRO A 114 3.89 32.83 -4.51
C PRO A 114 5.21 32.50 -5.25
N GLN A 115 5.51 31.22 -5.43
CA GLN A 115 6.70 30.74 -6.15
C GLN A 115 6.61 30.97 -7.67
N TYR A 116 5.38 31.18 -8.19
CA TYR A 116 5.11 31.33 -9.64
C TYR A 116 4.14 32.49 -9.87
N PRO A 117 4.55 33.76 -9.57
CA PRO A 117 3.63 34.91 -9.55
C PRO A 117 3.00 35.21 -10.93
N ASP A 118 3.72 34.92 -12.00
CA ASP A 118 3.29 35.18 -13.38
C ASP A 118 2.66 33.98 -14.08
N LYS A 119 2.48 32.85 -13.36
CA LYS A 119 1.94 31.61 -13.92
C LYS A 119 0.67 31.17 -13.21
N TRP A 120 -0.16 30.46 -13.95
CA TRP A 120 -1.32 29.78 -13.44
C TRP A 120 -1.00 28.31 -13.16
N VAL A 121 -1.06 27.92 -11.92
CA VAL A 121 -0.83 26.51 -11.52
C VAL A 121 -2.14 25.74 -11.66
N ILE A 122 -2.13 24.65 -12.42
CA ILE A 122 -3.30 23.83 -12.70
C ILE A 122 -3.58 22.91 -11.49
N ILE A 123 -4.73 23.10 -10.82
CA ILE A 123 -5.18 22.23 -9.73
C ILE A 123 -5.95 21.02 -10.28
N ASP A 124 -6.86 21.25 -11.24
CA ASP A 124 -7.63 20.22 -11.92
C ASP A 124 -7.73 20.51 -13.42
N GLY A 125 -7.92 19.45 -14.21
CA GLY A 125 -7.99 19.57 -15.68
C GLY A 125 -6.64 19.45 -16.38
N GLY A 126 -5.65 18.79 -15.76
CA GLY A 126 -4.33 18.57 -16.36
C GLY A 126 -4.35 17.88 -17.72
N ARG A 127 -5.31 16.98 -18.00
CA ARG A 127 -5.53 16.35 -19.31
C ARG A 127 -6.02 17.37 -20.34
N ARG A 128 -6.97 18.25 -19.93
CA ARG A 128 -7.51 19.33 -20.78
C ARG A 128 -6.42 20.32 -21.18
N ALA A 129 -5.57 20.71 -20.26
CA ALA A 129 -4.43 21.56 -20.55
C ALA A 129 -3.46 20.90 -21.55
N ARG A 130 -3.14 19.60 -21.41
CA ARG A 130 -2.32 18.85 -22.37
C ARG A 130 -2.98 18.75 -23.75
N ALA A 131 -4.30 18.55 -23.81
CA ALA A 131 -5.02 18.56 -25.07
C ALA A 131 -4.94 19.93 -25.77
N ALA A 132 -5.10 21.03 -25.04
CA ALA A 132 -4.94 22.38 -25.57
C ALA A 132 -3.51 22.66 -26.07
N ILE A 133 -2.48 22.22 -25.32
CA ILE A 133 -1.08 22.30 -25.76
C ILE A 133 -0.85 21.50 -27.06
N ARG A 134 -1.38 20.27 -27.13
CA ARG A 134 -1.27 19.42 -28.34
C ARG A 134 -1.91 20.04 -29.56
N ARG A 135 -3.03 20.75 -29.38
CA ARG A 135 -3.73 21.49 -30.42
C ARG A 135 -3.06 22.82 -30.77
N ARG A 136 -2.12 23.31 -29.95
CA ARG A 136 -1.52 24.65 -30.04
C ARG A 136 -2.55 25.76 -29.85
N ASP A 137 -3.53 25.54 -28.99
CA ASP A 137 -4.52 26.57 -28.66
C ASP A 137 -3.83 27.74 -27.92
N GLU A 138 -4.19 28.97 -28.27
CA GLU A 138 -3.63 30.16 -27.60
C GLU A 138 -4.22 30.33 -26.20
N PHE A 139 -5.51 30.05 -26.04
CA PHE A 139 -6.24 30.24 -24.80
C PHE A 139 -6.94 28.95 -24.35
N ILE A 140 -7.17 28.87 -23.05
CA ILE A 140 -7.93 27.81 -22.39
C ILE A 140 -8.89 28.44 -21.37
N ASP A 141 -10.10 27.90 -21.25
CA ASP A 141 -11.07 28.36 -20.27
C ASP A 141 -10.71 27.82 -18.88
N ALA A 142 -10.63 28.73 -17.91
CA ALA A 142 -10.19 28.44 -16.55
C ALA A 142 -11.09 29.05 -15.49
N GLU A 143 -11.25 28.38 -14.37
CA GLU A 143 -11.83 28.87 -13.12
C GLU A 143 -10.68 29.15 -12.14
N VAL A 144 -10.64 30.35 -11.59
CA VAL A 144 -9.62 30.71 -10.59
C VAL A 144 -10.10 30.33 -9.21
N VAL A 145 -9.25 29.59 -8.51
CA VAL A 145 -9.42 29.23 -7.09
C VAL A 145 -8.50 30.15 -6.28
N ASP A 146 -9.09 31.09 -5.53
CA ASP A 146 -8.35 32.16 -4.85
C ASP A 146 -7.66 31.71 -3.55
N ASP A 147 -7.78 30.46 -3.16
CA ASP A 147 -7.14 29.94 -1.96
C ASP A 147 -5.61 29.83 -2.17
N VAL A 148 -4.84 30.47 -1.31
CA VAL A 148 -3.39 30.23 -1.20
C VAL A 148 -3.19 28.83 -0.67
N LEU A 149 -2.82 27.91 -1.54
CA LEU A 149 -2.70 26.51 -1.19
C LEU A 149 -1.27 26.18 -0.78
N GLU A 150 -1.11 25.75 0.46
CA GLU A 150 0.11 25.06 0.87
C GLU A 150 0.28 23.74 0.10
N ALA A 151 1.51 23.24 0.00
CA ALA A 151 1.86 22.03 -0.74
C ALA A 151 0.96 20.83 -0.36
N LYS A 152 0.67 20.64 0.93
CA LYS A 152 -0.22 19.57 1.41
C LYS A 152 -1.63 19.70 0.84
N ASN A 153 -2.22 20.88 0.92
CA ASN A 153 -3.57 21.13 0.45
C ASN A 153 -3.67 21.06 -1.07
N LEU A 154 -2.64 21.56 -1.78
CA LEU A 154 -2.54 21.49 -3.23
C LEU A 154 -2.51 20.04 -3.73
N TYR A 155 -1.73 19.18 -3.04
CA TYR A 155 -1.69 17.76 -3.33
C TYR A 155 -3.03 17.08 -3.02
N LEU A 156 -3.55 17.23 -1.80
CA LEU A 156 -4.75 16.52 -1.35
C LEU A 156 -5.99 16.85 -2.20
N ARG A 157 -6.18 18.12 -2.58
CA ARG A 157 -7.29 18.51 -3.48
C ARG A 157 -7.19 17.79 -4.82
N ALA A 158 -6.01 17.76 -5.43
CA ALA A 158 -5.81 17.07 -6.69
C ALA A 158 -5.93 15.55 -6.54
N TYR A 159 -5.44 14.99 -5.41
CA TYR A 159 -5.53 13.57 -5.10
C TYR A 159 -6.98 13.09 -4.98
N HIS A 160 -7.81 13.78 -4.21
CA HIS A 160 -9.23 13.43 -4.06
C HIS A 160 -9.98 13.55 -5.38
N ALA A 161 -9.75 14.63 -6.14
CA ALA A 161 -10.39 14.81 -7.43
C ALA A 161 -10.06 13.69 -8.45
N ASN A 162 -8.84 13.16 -8.43
CA ASN A 162 -8.43 12.05 -9.29
C ASN A 162 -8.94 10.71 -8.78
N LYS A 163 -8.93 10.50 -7.46
CA LYS A 163 -9.40 9.25 -6.83
C LYS A 163 -10.90 9.03 -7.05
N ASP A 164 -11.69 10.08 -6.96
CA ASP A 164 -13.15 10.02 -7.18
C ASP A 164 -13.50 9.67 -8.63
N ARG A 165 -12.56 9.86 -9.56
CA ARG A 165 -12.71 9.51 -10.99
C ARG A 165 -12.07 8.17 -11.37
N ASP A 166 -11.53 7.39 -10.41
CA ASP A 166 -10.76 6.16 -10.64
C ASP A 166 -9.60 6.30 -11.65
N GLU A 167 -9.07 7.52 -11.80
CA GLU A 167 -8.04 7.82 -12.79
C GLU A 167 -6.61 7.71 -12.26
N GLN A 168 -6.44 7.50 -10.94
CA GLN A 168 -5.12 7.45 -10.29
C GLN A 168 -4.68 6.01 -10.01
N THR A 169 -3.45 5.70 -10.37
CA THR A 169 -2.86 4.38 -10.20
C THR A 169 -1.85 4.35 -9.06
N ASP A 170 -1.56 3.15 -8.52
CA ASP A 170 -0.48 2.96 -7.53
C ASP A 170 0.90 3.37 -8.09
N PHE A 171 1.08 3.41 -9.41
CA PHE A 171 2.30 3.89 -10.05
C PHE A 171 2.42 5.41 -10.00
N ASP A 172 1.31 6.11 -10.20
CA ASP A 172 1.23 7.56 -9.99
C ASP A 172 1.54 7.91 -8.54
N ASP A 173 0.90 7.19 -7.60
CA ASP A 173 1.12 7.34 -6.16
C ASP A 173 2.59 7.13 -5.78
N ALA A 174 3.27 6.15 -6.38
CA ALA A 174 4.66 5.88 -6.09
C ALA A 174 5.57 7.11 -6.31
N TYR A 175 5.44 7.76 -7.47
CA TYR A 175 6.23 8.96 -7.79
C TYR A 175 5.78 10.18 -6.99
N ALA A 176 4.46 10.40 -6.88
CA ALA A 176 3.93 11.55 -6.16
C ALA A 176 4.29 11.50 -4.67
N TRP A 177 4.10 10.34 -4.03
CA TRP A 177 4.40 10.16 -2.61
C TRP A 177 5.90 10.24 -2.31
N LYS A 178 6.74 9.67 -3.19
CA LYS A 178 8.18 9.82 -3.07
C LYS A 178 8.58 11.30 -3.09
N LYS A 179 8.07 12.06 -4.07
CA LYS A 179 8.35 13.49 -4.18
C LYS A 179 7.91 14.27 -2.94
N LEU A 180 6.71 13.99 -2.41
CA LEU A 180 6.20 14.65 -1.20
C LEU A 180 7.08 14.40 0.04
N LEU A 181 7.66 13.20 0.15
CA LEU A 181 8.59 12.88 1.23
C LEU A 181 9.98 13.47 0.99
N ASP A 182 10.49 13.43 -0.23
CA ASP A 182 11.78 14.02 -0.60
C ASP A 182 11.77 15.55 -0.39
N ASP A 183 10.67 16.22 -0.74
CA ASP A 183 10.46 17.67 -0.55
C ASP A 183 10.04 18.02 0.90
N GLN A 184 9.99 17.04 1.81
CA GLN A 184 9.61 17.21 3.22
C GLN A 184 8.21 17.85 3.42
N VAL A 185 7.30 17.68 2.46
CA VAL A 185 5.90 18.09 2.59
C VAL A 185 5.21 17.29 3.69
N TYR A 186 5.54 16.01 3.80
CA TYR A 186 5.19 15.15 4.93
C TYR A 186 6.47 14.67 5.59
N ARG A 187 6.45 14.61 6.92
CA ARG A 187 7.62 14.23 7.74
C ARG A 187 8.05 12.79 7.51
N ASP A 188 7.07 11.89 7.38
CA ASP A 188 7.30 10.45 7.23
C ASP A 188 6.15 9.75 6.51
N GLN A 189 6.33 8.46 6.23
CA GLN A 189 5.33 7.62 5.55
C GLN A 189 4.03 7.46 6.34
N ASN A 190 4.07 7.54 7.67
CA ASN A 190 2.87 7.39 8.52
C ASN A 190 2.01 8.64 8.44
N GLU A 191 2.61 9.83 8.51
CA GLU A 191 1.89 11.10 8.32
C GLU A 191 1.24 11.15 6.94
N LEU A 192 1.99 10.75 5.90
CA LEU A 192 1.45 10.65 4.53
C LEU A 192 0.29 9.65 4.45
N ALA A 193 0.42 8.46 5.05
CA ALA A 193 -0.62 7.43 5.03
C ALA A 193 -1.94 7.92 5.66
N VAL A 194 -1.85 8.63 6.77
CA VAL A 194 -3.00 9.26 7.42
C VAL A 194 -3.63 10.30 6.50
N ALA A 195 -2.82 11.17 5.89
CA ALA A 195 -3.31 12.25 5.02
C ALA A 195 -4.03 11.74 3.78
N VAL A 196 -3.54 10.67 3.15
CA VAL A 196 -4.15 10.07 1.94
C VAL A 196 -5.23 9.02 2.26
N GLY A 197 -5.45 8.71 3.54
CA GLY A 197 -6.43 7.71 3.99
C GLY A 197 -6.11 6.30 3.50
N ARG A 198 -4.84 5.90 3.54
CA ARG A 198 -4.36 4.57 3.13
C ARG A 198 -3.66 3.85 4.29
N ASP A 199 -3.70 2.52 4.25
CA ASP A 199 -2.94 1.70 5.22
C ASP A 199 -1.43 1.95 5.08
N PRO A 200 -0.67 2.11 6.18
CA PRO A 200 0.79 2.33 6.12
C PRO A 200 1.55 1.24 5.37
N LYS A 201 1.09 -0.02 5.41
CA LYS A 201 1.71 -1.11 4.65
C LYS A 201 1.49 -0.96 3.15
N HIS A 202 0.33 -0.42 2.75
CA HIS A 202 0.06 -0.09 1.34
C HIS A 202 1.01 1.02 0.88
N VAL A 203 1.11 2.13 1.62
CA VAL A 203 2.02 3.24 1.32
C VAL A 203 3.47 2.76 1.21
N SER A 204 3.92 1.95 2.16
CA SER A 204 5.27 1.37 2.13
C SER A 204 5.52 0.50 0.88
N LYS A 205 4.56 -0.34 0.47
CA LYS A 205 4.68 -1.16 -0.75
C LYS A 205 4.75 -0.30 -2.01
N VAL A 206 3.91 0.72 -2.10
CA VAL A 206 3.88 1.64 -3.24
C VAL A 206 5.21 2.40 -3.35
N LEU A 207 5.71 2.96 -2.25
CA LEU A 207 6.99 3.66 -2.23
C LEU A 207 8.18 2.77 -2.60
N GLN A 208 8.16 1.49 -2.24
CA GLN A 208 9.20 0.55 -2.63
C GLN A 208 9.29 0.36 -4.16
N LEU A 209 8.23 0.60 -4.92
CA LEU A 209 8.27 0.51 -6.38
C LEU A 209 9.27 1.52 -6.97
N THR A 210 9.48 2.67 -6.34
CA THR A 210 10.40 3.71 -6.82
C THR A 210 11.88 3.33 -6.75
N THR A 211 12.21 2.20 -6.15
CA THR A 211 13.59 1.65 -6.15
C THR A 211 13.94 0.92 -7.45
N MET A 212 12.93 0.62 -8.28
CA MET A 212 13.15 0.03 -9.61
C MET A 212 13.56 1.10 -10.64
N PRO A 213 14.20 0.68 -11.76
CA PRO A 213 14.49 1.58 -12.87
C PRO A 213 13.23 2.27 -13.39
N ALA A 214 13.32 3.59 -13.66
CA ALA A 214 12.19 4.38 -14.13
C ALA A 214 11.51 3.77 -15.38
N LYS A 215 12.30 3.26 -16.33
CA LYS A 215 11.77 2.61 -17.55
C LYS A 215 10.89 1.39 -17.24
N LEU A 216 11.27 0.57 -16.26
CA LEU A 216 10.50 -0.61 -15.86
C LEU A 216 9.18 -0.17 -15.20
N LEU A 217 9.23 0.83 -14.34
CA LEU A 217 8.05 1.37 -13.68
C LEU A 217 7.08 2.04 -14.67
N GLU A 218 7.60 2.80 -15.65
CA GLU A 218 6.79 3.39 -16.74
C GLU A 218 6.10 2.33 -17.59
N ARG A 219 6.79 1.23 -17.91
CA ARG A 219 6.18 0.10 -18.65
C ARG A 219 5.05 -0.53 -17.87
N MET A 220 5.22 -0.74 -16.56
CA MET A 220 4.15 -1.23 -15.69
C MET A 220 2.98 -0.25 -15.61
N ALA A 221 3.26 1.05 -15.48
CA ALA A 221 2.24 2.10 -15.44
C ALA A 221 1.39 2.16 -16.72
N LYS A 222 1.99 1.95 -17.89
CA LYS A 222 1.28 1.86 -19.18
C LYS A 222 0.34 0.65 -19.27
N GLN A 223 0.54 -0.33 -18.42
CA GLN A 223 -0.25 -1.57 -18.35
C GLN A 223 -0.99 -1.69 -17.00
N ALA A 224 -1.35 -0.55 -16.39
CA ALA A 224 -1.98 -0.52 -15.06
C ALA A 224 -3.32 -1.26 -14.99
N ASP A 225 -3.97 -1.50 -16.12
CA ASP A 225 -5.18 -2.31 -16.22
C ASP A 225 -4.90 -3.79 -15.88
N VAL A 226 -3.76 -4.31 -16.27
CA VAL A 226 -3.32 -5.70 -16.08
C VAL A 226 -2.39 -5.80 -14.87
N VAL A 227 -1.41 -4.91 -14.77
CA VAL A 227 -0.37 -4.91 -13.74
C VAL A 227 -0.86 -4.15 -12.51
N LYS A 228 -1.44 -4.85 -11.54
CA LYS A 228 -1.86 -4.25 -10.25
C LYS A 228 -0.70 -4.22 -9.25
N LEU A 229 -0.87 -3.52 -8.12
CA LEU A 229 0.16 -3.38 -7.07
C LEU A 229 0.78 -4.72 -6.64
N SER A 230 -0.03 -5.78 -6.53
CA SER A 230 0.46 -7.10 -6.16
C SER A 230 1.43 -7.69 -7.19
N HIS A 231 1.17 -7.49 -8.51
CA HIS A 231 2.11 -7.88 -9.56
C HIS A 231 3.39 -7.03 -9.48
N ALA A 232 3.25 -5.70 -9.41
CA ALA A 232 4.36 -4.76 -9.37
C ALA A 232 5.28 -5.02 -8.17
N TYR A 233 4.72 -5.27 -6.99
CA TYR A 233 5.49 -5.56 -5.79
C TYR A 233 6.29 -6.87 -5.90
N ASN A 234 5.71 -7.93 -6.44
CA ASN A 234 6.43 -9.18 -6.67
C ASN A 234 7.52 -9.04 -7.76
N LEU A 235 7.25 -8.28 -8.83
CA LEU A 235 8.26 -7.93 -9.84
C LEU A 235 9.43 -7.13 -9.22
N LYS A 236 9.13 -6.22 -8.29
CA LYS A 236 10.16 -5.51 -7.51
C LYS A 236 11.01 -6.48 -6.69
N LEU A 237 10.41 -7.45 -6.02
CA LEU A 237 11.16 -8.46 -5.28
C LEU A 237 12.04 -9.32 -6.19
N ILE A 238 11.57 -9.66 -7.39
CA ILE A 238 12.34 -10.36 -8.41
C ILE A 238 13.48 -9.47 -8.91
N PHE A 239 13.22 -8.20 -9.20
CA PHE A 239 14.25 -7.22 -9.59
C PHE A 239 15.39 -7.14 -8.57
N ASP A 240 15.09 -7.00 -7.29
CA ASP A 240 16.09 -6.90 -6.22
C ASP A 240 16.98 -8.13 -6.13
N ARG A 241 16.45 -9.27 -6.51
CA ARG A 241 17.12 -10.58 -6.33
C ARG A 241 17.81 -11.08 -7.59
N ALA A 242 17.16 -10.95 -8.71
CA ALA A 242 17.61 -11.52 -9.99
C ALA A 242 17.99 -10.45 -11.04
N GLY A 243 17.69 -9.18 -10.79
CA GLY A 243 18.04 -8.07 -11.66
C GLY A 243 16.98 -7.73 -12.69
N GLU A 244 17.26 -6.67 -13.49
CA GLU A 244 16.30 -6.04 -14.40
C GLU A 244 15.81 -6.98 -15.51
N ALA A 245 16.71 -7.71 -16.14
CA ALA A 245 16.38 -8.59 -17.27
C ALA A 245 15.36 -9.68 -16.87
N VAL A 246 15.51 -10.25 -15.66
CA VAL A 246 14.58 -11.27 -15.15
C VAL A 246 13.23 -10.64 -14.79
N ALA A 247 13.24 -9.46 -14.17
CA ALA A 247 12.00 -8.72 -13.86
C ALA A 247 11.25 -8.33 -15.13
N GLU A 248 11.94 -7.89 -16.19
CA GLU A 248 11.35 -7.59 -17.50
C GLU A 248 10.71 -8.79 -18.16
N HIS A 249 11.39 -9.95 -18.13
CA HIS A 249 10.82 -11.19 -18.63
C HIS A 249 9.50 -11.51 -17.94
N TRP A 250 9.46 -11.48 -16.61
CA TRP A 250 8.24 -11.76 -15.86
C TRP A 250 7.16 -10.69 -16.04
N LEU A 251 7.53 -9.42 -16.25
CA LEU A 251 6.58 -8.38 -16.62
C LEU A 251 5.88 -8.72 -17.95
N HIS A 252 6.63 -9.18 -18.94
CA HIS A 252 6.08 -9.58 -20.24
C HIS A 252 5.07 -10.73 -20.09
N GLU A 253 5.40 -11.75 -19.31
CA GLU A 253 4.53 -12.88 -19.03
C GLU A 253 3.24 -12.48 -18.27
N VAL A 254 3.32 -11.45 -17.40
CA VAL A 254 2.14 -10.87 -16.73
C VAL A 254 1.25 -10.12 -17.72
N VAL A 255 1.83 -9.30 -18.58
CA VAL A 255 1.09 -8.51 -19.59
C VAL A 255 0.39 -9.44 -20.58
N ASP A 256 1.04 -10.55 -20.97
CA ASP A 256 0.45 -11.59 -21.82
C ASP A 256 -0.63 -12.44 -21.11
N GLY A 257 -0.88 -12.20 -19.82
CA GLY A 257 -1.88 -12.96 -19.06
C GLY A 257 -1.49 -14.40 -18.74
N LYS A 258 -0.22 -14.77 -18.92
CA LYS A 258 0.29 -16.15 -18.73
C LYS A 258 0.63 -16.46 -17.26
N VAL A 259 0.78 -15.44 -16.42
CA VAL A 259 1.28 -15.58 -15.05
C VAL A 259 0.36 -14.89 -14.04
N SER A 260 -0.03 -15.65 -13.01
CA SER A 260 -0.80 -15.14 -11.88
C SER A 260 0.10 -14.54 -10.79
N VAL A 261 -0.48 -13.68 -9.91
CA VAL A 261 0.20 -13.15 -8.72
C VAL A 261 0.85 -14.25 -7.89
N ARG A 262 0.14 -15.37 -7.66
CA ARG A 262 0.66 -16.50 -6.87
C ARG A 262 1.91 -17.13 -7.51
N LYS A 263 1.97 -17.20 -8.84
CA LYS A 263 3.18 -17.69 -9.53
C LYS A 263 4.35 -16.73 -9.38
N LEU A 264 4.10 -15.40 -9.46
CA LEU A 264 5.14 -14.41 -9.19
C LEU A 264 5.64 -14.47 -7.73
N GLU A 265 4.77 -14.67 -6.74
CA GLU A 265 5.16 -14.86 -5.35
C GLU A 265 6.06 -16.08 -5.17
N GLN A 266 5.75 -17.19 -5.87
CA GLN A 266 6.58 -18.37 -5.86
C GLN A 266 7.96 -18.07 -6.45
N VAL A 267 8.03 -17.45 -7.63
CA VAL A 267 9.30 -17.08 -8.29
C VAL A 267 10.12 -16.15 -7.40
N ALA A 268 9.50 -15.10 -6.87
CA ALA A 268 10.17 -14.20 -5.93
C ALA A 268 10.72 -14.93 -4.70
N SER A 269 10.05 -15.97 -4.21
CA SER A 269 10.51 -16.78 -3.08
C SER A 269 11.65 -17.73 -3.47
N GLU A 270 11.62 -18.29 -4.66
CA GLU A 270 12.69 -19.17 -5.19
C GLU A 270 13.98 -18.37 -5.40
N GLU A 271 13.90 -17.17 -5.98
CA GLU A 271 15.04 -16.26 -6.14
C GLU A 271 15.60 -15.81 -4.77
N ALA A 272 14.76 -15.64 -3.74
CA ALA A 272 15.23 -15.38 -2.39
C ALA A 272 16.04 -16.54 -1.82
N ARG A 273 15.63 -17.77 -2.08
CA ARG A 273 16.32 -18.98 -1.63
C ARG A 273 17.63 -19.20 -2.38
N ALA A 274 17.69 -18.88 -3.67
CA ALA A 274 18.88 -18.98 -4.50
C ALA A 274 19.99 -18.02 -4.04
N LYS A 275 19.65 -16.77 -3.67
CA LYS A 275 20.61 -15.77 -3.15
C LYS A 275 21.04 -15.98 -1.70
N SER A 276 20.18 -16.57 -0.90
CA SER A 276 20.52 -17.02 0.43
C SER A 276 20.63 -18.53 0.34
N PRO A 277 21.83 -19.10 0.11
CA PRO A 277 22.01 -20.54 0.27
C PRO A 277 21.57 -20.82 1.70
N GLY A 278 20.34 -21.28 1.82
CA GLY A 278 19.72 -21.51 3.09
C GLY A 278 20.69 -22.34 3.90
N ARG A 279 20.95 -21.96 5.16
CA ARG A 279 21.49 -22.90 6.11
C ARG A 279 20.68 -24.17 5.89
N SER A 280 21.25 -25.10 5.13
CA SER A 280 20.73 -26.45 4.97
C SER A 280 20.34 -26.85 6.40
N LYS A 281 19.07 -27.20 6.62
CA LYS A 281 18.67 -27.75 7.92
C LYS A 281 19.50 -29.02 8.03
N VAL A 282 20.65 -28.91 8.71
CA VAL A 282 21.51 -30.04 8.96
C VAL A 282 20.63 -31.00 9.75
N HIS A 283 20.27 -32.13 9.11
CA HIS A 283 19.45 -33.14 9.76
C HIS A 283 20.27 -33.71 10.93
N TYR A 284 19.68 -33.71 12.09
CA TYR A 284 20.31 -34.37 13.25
C TYR A 284 20.47 -35.87 12.98
N GLN A 285 21.60 -36.40 13.39
CA GLN A 285 21.92 -37.81 13.29
C GLN A 285 21.13 -38.62 14.33
N SER A 286 20.96 -38.05 15.53
CA SER A 286 20.17 -38.64 16.58
C SER A 286 19.33 -37.57 17.33
N LYS A 287 18.18 -37.99 17.84
CA LYS A 287 17.28 -37.18 18.65
C LYS A 287 16.86 -37.98 19.87
N PHE A 288 17.15 -37.47 21.05
CA PHE A 288 16.77 -38.07 22.33
C PHE A 288 15.84 -37.12 23.09
N PRO A 289 14.55 -37.47 23.30
CA PRO A 289 13.64 -36.68 24.09
C PRO A 289 13.80 -36.96 25.59
N PHE A 290 13.83 -35.94 26.42
CA PHE A 290 13.77 -36.05 27.89
C PHE A 290 12.31 -35.92 28.33
N ARG A 291 11.86 -36.86 29.13
CA ARG A 291 10.49 -36.88 29.69
C ARG A 291 10.52 -37.06 31.20
N LEU A 292 9.56 -36.43 31.87
CA LEU A 292 9.30 -36.69 33.28
C LEU A 292 8.57 -38.01 33.46
N GLU A 293 8.42 -38.46 34.71
CA GLU A 293 7.71 -39.71 35.06
C GLU A 293 6.26 -39.71 34.62
N ASP A 294 5.63 -38.53 34.52
CA ASP A 294 4.24 -38.34 34.04
C ASP A 294 4.14 -38.36 32.51
N GLY A 295 5.25 -38.55 31.78
CA GLY A 295 5.34 -38.57 30.32
C GLY A 295 5.50 -37.19 29.66
N THR A 296 5.50 -36.11 30.42
CA THR A 296 5.67 -34.73 29.88
C THR A 296 7.07 -34.54 29.33
N GLU A 297 7.18 -34.12 28.04
CA GLU A 297 8.45 -33.83 27.38
C GLU A 297 8.98 -32.48 27.84
N ILE A 298 10.11 -32.50 28.56
CA ILE A 298 10.78 -31.32 29.10
C ILE A 298 11.98 -30.85 28.23
N GLY A 299 12.39 -31.61 27.24
CA GLY A 299 13.50 -31.26 26.41
C GLY A 299 13.93 -32.27 25.39
N ILE A 300 14.94 -31.89 24.59
CA ILE A 300 15.46 -32.70 23.49
C ILE A 300 16.97 -32.51 23.40
N LEU A 301 17.70 -33.61 23.27
CA LEU A 301 19.10 -33.63 22.87
C LEU A 301 19.18 -34.04 21.39
N LYS A 302 19.85 -33.22 20.57
CA LYS A 302 20.11 -33.51 19.16
C LYS A 302 21.59 -33.58 18.93
N GLN A 303 22.05 -34.58 18.16
CA GLN A 303 23.41 -34.72 17.70
C GLN A 303 23.45 -34.57 16.18
N PHE A 304 24.41 -33.84 15.67
CA PHE A 304 24.54 -33.50 14.25
C PHE A 304 25.80 -34.17 13.67
N PRO A 305 25.82 -34.47 12.36
CA PRO A 305 26.95 -35.07 11.69
C PRO A 305 28.24 -34.22 11.73
N ASP A 306 28.09 -32.92 11.93
CA ASP A 306 29.18 -31.94 12.07
C ASP A 306 29.82 -31.89 13.48
N GLY A 307 29.49 -32.86 14.35
CA GLY A 307 29.98 -32.94 15.71
C GLY A 307 29.24 -32.02 16.73
N ARG A 308 28.31 -31.23 16.27
CA ARG A 308 27.52 -30.33 17.13
C ARG A 308 26.47 -31.12 17.92
N THR A 309 26.39 -30.84 19.22
CA THR A 309 25.34 -31.35 20.10
C THR A 309 24.51 -30.18 20.62
N GLU A 310 23.19 -30.25 20.49
CA GLU A 310 22.25 -29.22 20.92
C GLU A 310 21.29 -29.80 21.97
N LEU A 311 21.33 -29.25 23.20
CA LEU A 311 20.41 -29.55 24.27
C LEU A 311 19.41 -28.40 24.41
N THR A 312 18.13 -28.71 24.27
CA THR A 312 17.02 -27.75 24.48
C THR A 312 16.14 -28.27 25.59
N LEU A 313 15.97 -27.47 26.66
CA LEU A 313 15.07 -27.77 27.77
C LEU A 313 14.01 -26.70 27.88
N LYS A 314 12.77 -27.07 28.26
CA LYS A 314 11.61 -26.19 28.33
C LYS A 314 10.87 -26.42 29.67
N GLY A 315 10.12 -25.40 30.10
CA GLY A 315 9.28 -25.49 31.31
C GLY A 315 10.04 -25.41 32.63
N ILE A 316 11.35 -25.18 32.63
CA ILE A 316 12.17 -25.04 33.83
C ILE A 316 12.40 -23.54 34.08
N THR A 317 12.00 -23.01 35.22
CA THR A 317 12.06 -21.59 35.55
C THR A 317 12.63 -21.35 36.95
N GLY A 318 13.11 -20.12 37.21
CA GLY A 318 13.58 -19.69 38.51
C GLY A 318 14.82 -20.41 39.03
N ALA A 319 14.86 -20.74 40.33
CA ALA A 319 16.00 -21.40 40.97
C ALA A 319 16.38 -22.73 40.35
N ALA A 320 15.40 -23.51 39.89
CA ALA A 320 15.62 -24.79 39.23
C ALA A 320 16.36 -24.64 37.90
N GLN A 321 16.10 -23.58 37.17
CA GLN A 321 16.83 -23.29 35.93
C GLN A 321 18.30 -22.97 36.16
N ALA A 322 18.59 -22.16 37.23
CA ALA A 322 19.95 -21.81 37.61
C ALA A 322 20.74 -23.05 38.07
N ASP A 323 20.16 -23.87 38.94
CA ASP A 323 20.77 -25.11 39.45
C ASP A 323 21.11 -26.08 38.30
N LEU A 324 20.14 -26.26 37.38
CA LEU A 324 20.35 -27.13 36.20
C LEU A 324 21.44 -26.59 35.26
N ALA A 325 21.48 -25.27 35.05
CA ALA A 325 22.51 -24.65 34.22
C ALA A 325 23.91 -24.86 34.83
N ASP A 326 24.06 -24.76 36.14
CA ASP A 326 25.34 -24.94 36.84
C ASP A 326 25.76 -26.43 36.81
N LYS A 327 24.83 -27.36 36.96
CA LYS A 327 25.10 -28.80 36.79
C LYS A 327 25.56 -29.14 35.37
N ILE A 328 24.94 -28.56 34.34
CA ILE A 328 25.35 -28.76 32.96
C ILE A 328 26.73 -28.19 32.71
N LYS A 329 27.05 -26.98 33.22
CA LYS A 329 28.38 -26.42 33.11
C LYS A 329 29.44 -27.31 33.77
N ALA A 330 29.19 -27.79 35.00
CA ALA A 330 30.08 -28.69 35.71
C ALA A 330 30.33 -29.98 34.94
N LEU A 331 29.24 -30.60 34.38
CA LEU A 331 29.34 -31.80 33.56
C LEU A 331 30.20 -31.58 32.31
N VAL A 332 30.02 -30.46 31.60
CA VAL A 332 30.80 -30.15 30.40
C VAL A 332 32.27 -29.92 30.70
N VAL A 333 32.56 -29.22 31.81
CA VAL A 333 33.93 -28.97 32.26
C VAL A 333 34.65 -30.29 32.64
N ASP A 334 33.98 -31.14 33.38
CA ASP A 334 34.52 -32.46 33.77
C ASP A 334 34.79 -33.36 32.61
N TRP A 335 33.82 -33.42 31.69
CA TRP A 335 33.96 -34.16 30.40
C TRP A 335 35.14 -33.59 29.58
N SER A 336 35.30 -32.31 29.45
CA SER A 336 36.39 -31.67 28.69
C SER A 336 37.77 -32.00 29.25
N ARG A 337 37.93 -32.13 30.58
CA ARG A 337 39.15 -32.57 31.21
C ARG A 337 39.52 -34.03 30.90
N SER A 338 38.52 -34.90 30.95
CA SER A 338 38.71 -36.33 30.59
C SER A 338 39.00 -36.52 29.13
N PHE A 339 38.40 -35.71 28.24
CA PHE A 339 38.63 -35.73 26.80
C PHE A 339 40.04 -35.33 26.43
N ASN A 340 40.57 -34.24 27.04
CA ASN A 340 41.95 -33.79 26.80
C ASN A 340 43.01 -34.75 27.38
N ALA A 341 42.66 -35.53 28.41
CA ALA A 341 43.55 -36.51 29.00
C ALA A 341 43.68 -37.80 28.11
N GLN A 342 42.80 -37.99 27.13
CA GLN A 342 42.79 -39.12 26.21
C GLN A 342 43.30 -38.78 24.80
N ALA A 343 43.69 -37.51 24.51
CA ALA A 343 44.29 -37.13 23.26
C ALA A 343 45.69 -37.79 23.15
N PRO A 344 46.02 -38.54 22.14
CA PRO A 344 47.38 -39.06 21.94
C PRO A 344 48.34 -37.86 21.79
N GLU A 345 49.46 -37.91 22.48
CA GLU A 345 50.61 -37.04 22.22
C GLU A 345 51.17 -37.40 20.85
N ASP A 346 50.96 -36.56 19.83
CA ASP A 346 51.65 -36.58 18.54
C ASP A 346 52.96 -35.78 18.60
#